data_68bcc29d85315d47236512ef3d70011f
#
_entry.id   68bcc29d85315d47236512ef3d70011f
#
_cell.length_a   1.000
_cell.length_b   1.000
_cell.length_c   1.000
_cell.angle_alpha   90.00
_cell.angle_beta   90.00
_cell.angle_gamma   90.00
#
_symmetry.space_group_name_H-M   'P 1'
#
loop_
_entity.id
_entity.type
_entity.pdbx_description
1 polymer ?
#
loop_
_entity_poly.entity_id
_entity_poly.type
_entity_poly.pdbx_seq_one_letter_code
_entity_poly.pdbx_strand_id
1 'polypeptide(L)'
;MNYSVHWTPVAENRLASIWLSASDRNEVTQAAHQIDLRLQSDPLHTGESRQSSVLRFTFEPPLGIEFEVIEDDKKVRVLTVWQTS
;
A
#
# COMPACT_ATOMS: atom_id res chain seq x y z
N MET A 1 4.82 -5.44 -17.17
CA MET A 1 4.72 -6.71 -16.45
C MET A 1 4.12 -6.46 -15.08
N ASN A 2 3.14 -7.26 -14.70
CA ASN A 2 2.37 -6.97 -13.49
C ASN A 2 2.85 -7.77 -12.30
N TYR A 3 2.80 -7.12 -11.14
CA TYR A 3 3.04 -7.77 -9.86
C TYR A 3 1.70 -8.11 -9.22
N SER A 4 1.70 -9.18 -8.41
CA SER A 4 0.56 -9.51 -7.57
C SER A 4 0.68 -8.73 -6.27
N VAL A 5 -0.38 -8.02 -5.89
CA VAL A 5 -0.39 -7.21 -4.68
C VAL A 5 -1.22 -7.91 -3.61
N HIS A 6 -0.62 -8.11 -2.45
CA HIS A 6 -1.27 -8.76 -1.32
C HIS A 6 -1.21 -7.84 -0.11
N TRP A 7 -2.37 -7.55 0.46
CA TRP A 7 -2.45 -6.81 1.72
C TRP A 7 -2.42 -7.85 2.84
N THR A 8 -1.45 -7.73 3.73
CA THR A 8 -1.36 -8.64 4.86
C THR A 8 -2.58 -8.49 5.77
N PRO A 9 -2.88 -9.49 6.62
CA PRO A 9 -3.99 -9.35 7.56
C PRO A 9 -3.90 -8.11 8.44
N VAL A 10 -2.68 -7.74 8.87
CA VAL A 10 -2.49 -6.50 9.64
C VAL A 10 -2.89 -5.28 8.83
N ALA A 11 -2.43 -5.21 7.58
CA ALA A 11 -2.75 -4.08 6.71
C ALA A 11 -4.24 -4.03 6.41
N GLU A 12 -4.86 -5.17 6.14
CA GLU A 12 -6.29 -5.22 5.87
C GLU A 12 -7.12 -4.75 7.06
N ASN A 13 -6.75 -5.20 8.25
CA ASN A 13 -7.46 -4.80 9.47
C ASN A 13 -7.32 -3.30 9.72
N ARG A 14 -6.14 -2.76 9.52
CA ARG A 14 -5.91 -1.32 9.68
C ARG A 14 -6.69 -0.51 8.66
N LEU A 15 -6.71 -0.96 7.41
CA LEU A 15 -7.46 -0.28 6.36
C LEU A 15 -8.95 -0.27 6.69
N ALA A 16 -9.47 -1.39 7.16
CA ALA A 16 -10.88 -1.46 7.57
C ALA A 16 -11.20 -0.47 8.69
N SER A 17 -10.31 -0.38 9.69
CA SER A 17 -10.49 0.58 10.79
C SER A 17 -10.47 2.02 10.29
N ILE A 18 -9.54 2.35 9.42
CA ILE A 18 -9.45 3.69 8.83
C ILE A 18 -10.72 4.02 8.06
N TRP A 19 -11.19 3.06 7.27
CA TRP A 19 -12.39 3.23 6.45
C TRP A 19 -13.63 3.45 7.33
N LEU A 20 -13.77 2.67 8.41
CA LEU A 20 -14.92 2.77 9.30
C LEU A 20 -14.97 4.12 10.02
N SER A 21 -13.81 4.69 10.34
CA SER A 21 -13.76 5.96 11.08
C SER A 21 -13.57 7.18 10.17
N ALA A 22 -13.44 6.97 8.86
CA ALA A 22 -13.22 8.07 7.93
C ALA A 22 -14.46 8.93 7.76
N SER A 23 -14.26 10.24 7.64
CA SER A 23 -15.35 11.16 7.31
C SER A 23 -15.76 11.03 5.85
N ASP A 24 -14.81 10.63 4.99
CA ASP A 24 -15.08 10.39 3.57
C ASP A 24 -14.54 9.01 3.20
N ARG A 25 -15.39 8.00 3.29
CA ARG A 25 -15.01 6.62 3.01
C ARG A 25 -14.66 6.40 1.54
N ASN A 26 -15.30 7.14 0.66
CA ASN A 26 -15.01 7.02 -0.77
C ASN A 26 -13.57 7.44 -1.07
N GLU A 27 -13.09 8.48 -0.39
CA GLU A 27 -11.70 8.93 -0.54
C GLU A 27 -10.72 7.83 -0.14
N VAL A 28 -11.00 7.14 0.97
CA VAL A 28 -10.15 6.03 1.44
C VAL A 28 -10.16 4.89 0.42
N THR A 29 -11.34 4.55 -0.09
CA THR A 29 -11.48 3.48 -1.08
C THR A 29 -10.70 3.81 -2.35
N GLN A 30 -10.78 5.04 -2.83
CA GLN A 30 -10.07 5.46 -4.02
C GLN A 30 -8.55 5.45 -3.80
N ALA A 31 -8.09 5.89 -2.64
CA ALA A 31 -6.68 5.86 -2.31
C ALA A 31 -6.14 4.43 -2.30
N ALA A 32 -6.87 3.50 -1.69
CA ALA A 32 -6.47 2.10 -1.67
C ALA A 32 -6.42 1.52 -3.08
N HIS A 33 -7.37 1.87 -3.92
CA HIS A 33 -7.40 1.41 -5.30
C HIS A 33 -6.20 1.93 -6.10
N GLN A 34 -5.86 3.21 -5.94
CA GLN A 34 -4.71 3.79 -6.60
C GLN A 34 -3.40 3.14 -6.14
N ILE A 35 -3.31 2.82 -4.85
CA ILE A 35 -2.15 2.10 -4.33
C ILE A 35 -2.02 0.75 -5.05
N ASP A 36 -3.11 -0.01 -5.15
CA ASP A 36 -3.09 -1.30 -5.83
C ASP A 36 -2.60 -1.16 -7.27
N LEU A 37 -3.11 -0.19 -8.00
CA LEU A 37 -2.72 0.01 -9.39
C LEU A 37 -1.25 0.34 -9.54
N ARG A 38 -0.73 1.22 -8.69
CA ARG A 38 0.67 1.61 -8.75
C ARG A 38 1.59 0.45 -8.39
N LEU A 39 1.23 -0.33 -7.37
CA LEU A 39 2.05 -1.46 -6.95
C LEU A 39 1.99 -2.61 -7.95
N GLN A 40 0.90 -2.77 -8.67
CA GLN A 40 0.81 -3.78 -9.72
C GLN A 40 1.72 -3.47 -10.91
N SER A 41 1.85 -2.19 -11.25
CA SER A 41 2.55 -1.81 -12.47
C SER A 41 4.01 -1.44 -12.24
N ASP A 42 4.33 -0.77 -11.15
CA ASP A 42 5.68 -0.24 -10.97
C ASP A 42 6.07 -0.09 -9.49
N PRO A 43 6.12 -1.22 -8.75
CA PRO A 43 6.42 -1.13 -7.31
C PRO A 43 7.85 -0.70 -7.00
N LEU A 44 8.79 -0.97 -7.90
CA LEU A 44 10.19 -0.65 -7.66
C LEU A 44 10.48 0.85 -7.77
N HIS A 45 9.63 1.59 -8.48
CA HIS A 45 9.77 3.03 -8.62
C HIS A 45 8.66 3.78 -7.87
N THR A 46 7.90 3.07 -7.02
CA THR A 46 6.86 3.66 -6.21
C THR A 46 7.39 3.89 -4.80
N GLY A 47 7.31 5.12 -4.33
CA GLY A 47 7.73 5.47 -2.99
C GLY A 47 9.24 5.46 -2.82
N GLU A 48 9.67 5.40 -1.58
CA GLU A 48 11.06 5.48 -1.19
C GLU A 48 11.50 4.25 -0.42
N SER A 49 12.77 3.86 -0.64
CA SER A 49 13.39 2.80 0.14
C SER A 49 13.61 3.27 1.58
N ARG A 50 13.39 2.37 2.53
CA ARG A 50 13.69 2.66 3.93
C ARG A 50 15.10 2.17 4.25
N GLN A 51 15.19 1.04 4.94
CA GLN A 51 16.45 0.51 5.40
C GLN A 51 17.03 -0.52 4.45
N SER A 52 16.22 -1.00 3.52
CA SER A 52 16.67 -1.98 2.54
C SER A 52 15.99 -1.72 1.22
N SER A 53 16.52 -2.32 0.16
CA SER A 53 15.94 -2.14 -1.17
C SER A 53 14.57 -2.82 -1.32
N VAL A 54 14.24 -3.77 -0.43
CA VAL A 54 12.97 -4.48 -0.52
C VAL A 54 11.85 -3.81 0.27
N LEU A 55 12.20 -3.05 1.33
CA LEU A 55 11.20 -2.34 2.13
C LEU A 55 11.07 -0.91 1.64
N ARG A 56 9.85 -0.53 1.30
CA ARG A 56 9.56 0.78 0.76
C ARG A 56 8.30 1.34 1.41
N PHE A 57 8.13 2.65 1.32
CA PHE A 57 6.88 3.26 1.74
C PHE A 57 6.47 4.33 0.75
N THR A 58 5.16 4.57 0.67
CA THR A 58 4.62 5.59 -0.21
C THR A 58 3.34 6.17 0.40
N PHE A 59 2.91 7.27 -0.17
CA PHE A 59 1.72 7.99 0.28
C PHE A 59 0.75 8.14 -0.88
N GLU A 60 -0.50 7.87 -0.58
CA GLU A 60 -1.62 8.16 -1.46
C GLU A 60 -2.70 8.73 -0.56
N PRO A 61 -2.69 10.05 -0.33
CA PRO A 61 -3.57 10.63 0.69
C PRO A 61 -5.02 10.21 0.52
N PRO A 62 -5.71 9.90 1.59
CA PRO A 62 -5.33 10.06 3.00
C PRO A 62 -4.56 8.87 3.58
N LEU A 63 -3.94 8.03 2.76
CA LEU A 63 -3.26 6.82 3.22
C LEU A 63 -1.76 6.92 3.02
N GLY A 64 -1.03 6.28 3.93
CA GLY A 64 0.37 5.94 3.75
C GLY A 64 0.53 4.44 3.95
N ILE A 65 1.45 3.83 3.25
CA ILE A 65 1.69 2.39 3.38
C ILE A 65 3.18 2.09 3.44
N GLU A 66 3.48 0.98 4.08
CA GLU A 66 4.78 0.34 3.97
C GLU A 66 4.57 -0.99 3.27
N PHE A 67 5.43 -1.30 2.31
CA PHE A 67 5.31 -2.52 1.51
C PHE A 67 6.67 -3.09 1.22
N GLU A 68 6.69 -4.38 0.87
CA GLU A 68 7.91 -5.03 0.40
C GLU A 68 7.68 -5.59 -1.00
N VAL A 69 8.76 -5.61 -1.79
CA VAL A 69 8.72 -6.15 -3.14
C VAL A 69 9.53 -7.42 -3.17
N ILE A 70 8.90 -8.53 -3.57
CA ILE A 70 9.56 -9.82 -3.75
C ILE A 70 9.69 -10.04 -5.25
N GLU A 71 10.84 -9.64 -5.77
CA GLU A 71 11.02 -9.55 -7.21
C GLU A 71 11.00 -10.91 -7.90
N ASP A 72 11.61 -11.91 -7.30
CA ASP A 72 11.67 -13.24 -7.88
C ASP A 72 10.29 -13.83 -8.13
N ASP A 73 9.35 -13.51 -7.24
CA ASP A 73 7.98 -14.02 -7.32
C ASP A 73 7.03 -13.03 -7.97
N LYS A 74 7.51 -11.85 -8.31
CA LYS A 74 6.68 -10.76 -8.82
C LYS A 74 5.50 -10.46 -7.90
N LYS A 75 5.79 -10.33 -6.60
CA LYS A 75 4.80 -10.08 -5.55
C LYS A 75 5.13 -8.83 -4.79
N VAL A 76 4.09 -8.14 -4.35
CA VAL A 76 4.19 -7.01 -3.44
C VAL A 76 3.31 -7.30 -2.24
N ARG A 77 3.85 -7.15 -1.04
CA ARG A 77 3.09 -7.32 0.20
C ARG A 77 2.97 -5.98 0.89
N VAL A 78 1.74 -5.54 1.11
CA VAL A 78 1.49 -4.33 1.90
C VAL A 78 1.50 -4.74 3.38
N LEU A 79 2.49 -4.26 4.11
CA LEU A 79 2.74 -4.70 5.47
C LEU A 79 1.92 -3.93 6.49
N THR A 80 1.75 -2.64 6.26
CA THR A 80 0.94 -1.80 7.15
C THR A 80 0.42 -0.60 6.39
N VAL A 81 -0.62 0.02 6.93
CA VAL A 81 -1.22 1.22 6.37
C VAL A 81 -1.58 2.14 7.53
N TRP A 82 -1.48 3.44 7.29
CA TRP A 82 -1.86 4.45 8.28
C TRP A 82 -2.55 5.62 7.58
N GLN A 83 -3.17 6.46 8.37
CA GLN A 83 -3.86 7.64 7.87
C GLN A 83 -2.90 8.82 7.96
N THR A 84 -2.78 9.58 6.87
CA THR A 84 -1.78 10.65 6.80
C THR A 84 -2.24 11.94 7.45
N SER A 85 -3.51 12.07 7.76
CA SER A 85 -4.00 13.26 8.51
C SER A 85 -5.47 13.18 8.78
#